data_0abd3928428e4d3fdeab7c2f5cd0a8d3
#
_entry.id   0abd3928428e4d3fdeab7c2f5cd0a8d3
#
_cell.length_a   1.000
_cell.length_b   1.000
_cell.length_c   1.000
_cell.angle_alpha   90.00
_cell.angle_beta   90.00
_cell.angle_gamma   90.00
#
_symmetry.space_group_name_H-M   'P 1'
#
loop_
_entity.id
_entity.type
_entity.pdbx_description
1 polymer ?
#
loop_
_entity_poly.entity_id
_entity_poly.type
_entity_poly.pdbx_seq_one_letter_code
_entity_poly.pdbx_strand_id
1 'polypeptide(L)'
;MATHASGATVAVIGAGLGGCALVASMGLSGYRMRLHDKDDARLKDIRDRGGIEVDGLFQGFAAVEMATPELAPAVDGANIIAVCTGSNAHAEVARLLAPRLRDGQTILLVQGGTGGSLVVRNALVRNGCAADVDVCEMDNYPFSLAWPRPTSMSFTIRKEWLQIAALPAARGLAVMAKLRAAFPQAVAAPNTLYTGLNNANGILHVANMVSNVGRLESVGNGHRFYAEGYTPSAIAVLQHVCAERLAVARALGVTLPGIHEWLLETYRLGGDTLAETFHRLTFAPTGPYQWTPTPGSMSHKYVTEDVPCGLVPMSALGDAAGVATPVIDGLIALSSAMLGRDFAREGRSLEHLGLAGRTTGEVQRAFELGPTA
;
A
#
# COMPACT_ATOMS: atom_id res chain seq x y z
N MET A 1 3.63 13.67 27.28
CA MET A 1 2.72 12.68 27.87
C MET A 1 1.90 12.08 26.74
N ALA A 2 2.13 10.82 26.39
CA ALA A 2 1.39 10.14 25.34
C ALA A 2 -0.06 9.93 25.86
N THR A 3 -1.02 10.56 25.23
CA THR A 3 -2.43 10.21 25.40
C THR A 3 -2.60 8.83 24.77
N HIS A 4 -2.64 7.81 25.60
CA HIS A 4 -2.89 6.44 25.19
C HIS A 4 -4.20 6.39 24.38
N ALA A 5 -4.12 5.90 23.14
CA ALA A 5 -5.28 5.39 22.42
C ALA A 5 -5.73 4.06 23.11
N SER A 6 -5.94 4.13 24.44
CA SER A 6 -6.18 2.99 25.29
C SER A 6 -7.54 2.39 24.95
N GLY A 7 -7.51 1.20 24.36
CA GLY A 7 -8.67 0.33 24.25
C GLY A 7 -9.36 0.25 22.90
N ALA A 8 -8.95 0.98 21.87
CA ALA A 8 -9.53 0.81 20.52
C ALA A 8 -9.20 -0.58 19.97
N THR A 9 -10.21 -1.27 19.43
CA THR A 9 -10.06 -2.58 18.82
C THR A 9 -9.76 -2.43 17.34
N VAL A 10 -8.70 -3.09 16.87
CA VAL A 10 -8.29 -3.15 15.46
C VAL A 10 -8.44 -4.57 14.96
N ALA A 11 -9.25 -4.74 13.91
CA ALA A 11 -9.33 -5.99 13.16
C ALA A 11 -8.41 -5.88 11.94
N VAL A 12 -7.40 -6.73 11.85
CA VAL A 12 -6.50 -6.83 10.70
C VAL A 12 -6.97 -7.94 9.78
N ILE A 13 -7.20 -7.63 8.51
CA ILE A 13 -7.61 -8.58 7.48
C ILE A 13 -6.41 -8.91 6.60
N GLY A 14 -5.94 -10.16 6.68
CA GLY A 14 -4.76 -10.70 6.01
C GLY A 14 -3.61 -10.95 6.98
N ALA A 15 -3.27 -12.23 7.22
CA ALA A 15 -2.19 -12.69 8.09
C ALA A 15 -0.87 -12.93 7.32
N GLY A 16 -0.62 -12.14 6.26
CA GLY A 16 0.67 -12.08 5.60
C GLY A 16 1.69 -11.24 6.38
N LEU A 17 2.90 -11.05 5.82
CA LEU A 17 3.96 -10.22 6.41
C LEU A 17 3.45 -8.86 6.89
N GLY A 18 2.74 -8.12 6.02
CA GLY A 18 2.22 -6.78 6.34
C GLY A 18 1.19 -6.80 7.47
N GLY A 19 0.25 -7.76 7.45
CA GLY A 19 -0.78 -7.86 8.49
C GLY A 19 -0.21 -8.25 9.85
N CYS A 20 0.67 -9.23 9.91
CA CYS A 20 1.34 -9.61 11.16
C CYS A 20 2.20 -8.47 11.72
N ALA A 21 2.90 -7.72 10.87
CA ALA A 21 3.65 -6.56 11.31
C ALA A 21 2.75 -5.41 11.78
N LEU A 22 1.59 -5.22 11.16
CA LEU A 22 0.62 -4.24 11.64
C LEU A 22 0.06 -4.64 13.02
N VAL A 23 -0.31 -5.92 13.21
CA VAL A 23 -0.69 -6.48 14.51
C VAL A 23 0.39 -6.19 15.55
N ALA A 24 1.65 -6.48 15.21
CA ALA A 24 2.77 -6.28 16.11
C ALA A 24 2.96 -4.80 16.49
N SER A 25 3.02 -3.89 15.52
CA SER A 25 3.27 -2.46 15.77
C SER A 25 2.10 -1.77 16.48
N MET A 26 0.87 -2.04 16.08
CA MET A 26 -0.32 -1.45 16.73
C MET A 26 -0.58 -2.05 18.11
N GLY A 27 -0.37 -3.37 18.26
CA GLY A 27 -0.51 -4.03 19.56
C GLY A 27 0.45 -3.45 20.61
N LEU A 28 1.73 -3.26 20.26
CA LEU A 28 2.71 -2.60 21.13
C LEU A 28 2.39 -1.12 21.38
N SER A 29 1.60 -0.50 20.51
CA SER A 29 1.11 0.88 20.68
C SER A 29 -0.18 0.99 21.51
N GLY A 30 -0.65 -0.12 22.11
CA GLY A 30 -1.78 -0.15 23.05
C GLY A 30 -3.16 -0.40 22.43
N TYR A 31 -3.23 -0.81 21.16
CA TYR A 31 -4.49 -1.25 20.55
C TYR A 31 -4.78 -2.72 20.89
N ARG A 32 -6.07 -3.08 20.99
CA ARG A 32 -6.51 -4.48 21.09
C ARG A 32 -6.56 -5.07 19.69
N MET A 33 -5.83 -6.16 19.47
CA MET A 33 -5.62 -6.70 18.14
C MET A 33 -6.44 -7.95 17.88
N ARG A 34 -7.15 -7.97 16.75
CA ARG A 34 -7.78 -9.15 16.17
C ARG A 34 -7.21 -9.38 14.79
N LEU A 35 -6.98 -10.64 14.43
CA LEU A 35 -6.39 -11.02 13.16
C LEU A 35 -7.30 -11.99 12.42
N HIS A 36 -7.57 -11.71 11.15
CA HIS A 36 -8.33 -12.56 10.26
C HIS A 36 -7.51 -12.92 9.03
N ASP A 37 -7.53 -14.19 8.65
CA ASP A 37 -7.15 -14.68 7.32
C ASP A 37 -8.06 -15.85 6.96
N LYS A 38 -8.44 -15.95 5.68
CA LYS A 38 -9.26 -17.09 5.20
C LYS A 38 -8.52 -18.43 5.26
N ASP A 39 -7.20 -18.39 5.33
CA ASP A 39 -6.33 -19.56 5.51
C ASP A 39 -6.01 -19.74 7.00
N ASP A 40 -6.73 -20.67 7.65
CA ASP A 40 -6.55 -20.96 9.08
C ASP A 40 -5.14 -21.44 9.44
N ALA A 41 -4.41 -22.05 8.48
CA ALA A 41 -3.04 -22.49 8.71
C ALA A 41 -2.10 -21.31 9.04
N ARG A 42 -2.36 -20.13 8.49
CA ARG A 42 -1.58 -18.90 8.79
C ARG A 42 -1.84 -18.36 10.20
N LEU A 43 -2.98 -18.69 10.78
CA LEU A 43 -3.41 -18.19 12.08
C LEU A 43 -3.03 -19.10 13.25
N LYS A 44 -2.84 -20.39 12.96
CA LYS A 44 -2.68 -21.43 13.97
C LYS A 44 -1.59 -21.09 14.98
N ASP A 45 -0.37 -20.84 14.52
CA ASP A 45 0.77 -20.59 15.42
C ASP A 45 0.60 -19.32 16.25
N ILE A 46 -0.02 -18.26 15.66
CA ILE A 46 -0.31 -17.01 16.34
C ILE A 46 -1.38 -17.22 17.40
N ARG A 47 -2.41 -17.99 17.10
CA ARG A 47 -3.49 -18.34 18.03
C ARG A 47 -2.98 -19.19 19.20
N ASP A 48 -2.17 -20.21 18.91
CA ASP A 48 -1.61 -21.11 19.91
C ASP A 48 -0.66 -20.37 20.87
N ARG A 49 0.08 -19.37 20.37
CA ARG A 49 1.00 -18.53 21.15
C ARG A 49 0.30 -17.34 21.84
N GLY A 50 -0.88 -16.96 21.38
CA GLY A 50 -1.61 -15.79 21.85
C GLY A 50 -1.05 -14.45 21.35
N GLY A 51 -0.14 -14.44 20.35
CA GLY A 51 0.43 -13.20 19.80
C GLY A 51 1.73 -13.37 19.04
N ILE A 52 2.42 -12.25 18.85
CA ILE A 52 3.62 -12.11 18.02
C ILE A 52 4.76 -11.52 18.85
N GLU A 53 5.91 -12.19 18.88
CA GLU A 53 7.17 -11.67 19.43
C GLU A 53 7.72 -10.58 18.53
N VAL A 54 8.24 -9.53 19.10
CA VAL A 54 8.71 -8.35 18.36
C VAL A 54 10.12 -7.99 18.80
N ASP A 55 11.00 -7.78 17.82
CA ASP A 55 12.36 -7.29 18.05
C ASP A 55 12.77 -6.19 17.05
N GLY A 56 14.00 -5.71 17.17
CA GLY A 56 14.55 -4.64 16.35
C GLY A 56 14.20 -3.25 16.89
N LEU A 57 13.57 -2.41 16.08
CA LEU A 57 13.15 -1.06 16.48
C LEU A 57 12.16 -1.03 17.65
N PHE A 58 11.37 -2.07 17.76
CA PHE A 58 10.44 -2.30 18.85
C PHE A 58 10.84 -3.60 19.56
N GLN A 59 10.50 -3.71 20.84
CA GLN A 59 10.75 -4.94 21.60
C GLN A 59 9.52 -5.26 22.44
N GLY A 60 9.14 -6.52 22.50
CA GLY A 60 8.04 -6.97 23.35
C GLY A 60 7.22 -8.09 22.71
N PHE A 61 6.04 -8.30 23.30
CA PHE A 61 5.06 -9.27 22.84
C PHE A 61 3.75 -8.56 22.52
N ALA A 62 3.33 -8.62 21.26
CA ALA A 62 2.05 -8.08 20.83
C ALA A 62 0.96 -9.14 20.98
N ALA A 63 0.15 -9.02 22.00
CA ALA A 63 -0.96 -9.93 22.26
C ALA A 63 -2.02 -9.82 21.14
N VAL A 64 -2.57 -10.97 20.74
CA VAL A 64 -3.68 -11.08 19.79
C VAL A 64 -4.90 -11.63 20.53
N GLU A 65 -5.93 -10.77 20.68
CA GLU A 65 -7.17 -11.12 21.38
C GLU A 65 -7.92 -12.25 20.67
N MET A 66 -7.88 -12.22 19.34
CA MET A 66 -8.55 -13.21 18.48
C MET A 66 -7.77 -13.39 17.17
N ALA A 67 -7.51 -14.65 16.80
CA ALA A 67 -7.03 -15.02 15.47
C ALA A 67 -7.99 -16.06 14.87
N THR A 68 -8.74 -15.67 13.80
CA THR A 68 -9.88 -16.46 13.32
C THR A 68 -10.00 -16.43 11.78
N PRO A 69 -10.36 -17.57 11.14
CA PRO A 69 -10.69 -17.61 9.72
C PRO A 69 -12.07 -17.03 9.41
N GLU A 70 -12.87 -16.72 10.42
CA GLU A 70 -14.19 -16.13 10.26
C GLU A 70 -14.12 -14.61 10.32
N LEU A 71 -14.59 -13.94 9.25
CA LEU A 71 -14.53 -12.49 9.13
C LEU A 71 -15.43 -11.79 10.16
N ALA A 72 -16.65 -12.29 10.36
CA ALA A 72 -17.65 -11.63 11.20
C ALA A 72 -17.16 -11.38 12.64
N PRO A 73 -16.71 -12.39 13.41
CA PRO A 73 -16.23 -12.15 14.77
C PRO A 73 -14.97 -11.27 14.84
N ALA A 74 -14.14 -11.29 13.78
CA ALA A 74 -12.96 -10.42 13.75
C ALA A 74 -13.34 -8.94 13.68
N VAL A 75 -14.34 -8.58 12.85
CA VAL A 75 -14.70 -7.18 12.56
C VAL A 75 -15.81 -6.63 13.44
N ASP A 76 -16.59 -7.49 14.09
CA ASP A 76 -17.72 -7.07 14.93
C ASP A 76 -17.23 -6.24 16.14
N GLY A 77 -17.72 -5.00 16.24
CA GLY A 77 -17.32 -4.06 17.27
C GLY A 77 -15.88 -3.53 17.16
N ALA A 78 -15.14 -3.82 16.08
CA ALA A 78 -13.84 -3.20 15.84
C ALA A 78 -14.00 -1.71 15.51
N ASN A 79 -13.12 -0.86 16.04
CA ASN A 79 -13.10 0.58 15.73
C ASN A 79 -12.41 0.85 14.41
N ILE A 80 -11.35 0.07 14.11
CA ILE A 80 -10.55 0.17 12.90
C ILE A 80 -10.51 -1.21 12.25
N ILE A 81 -10.74 -1.27 10.95
CA ILE A 81 -10.62 -2.47 10.14
C ILE A 81 -9.47 -2.23 9.15
N ALA A 82 -8.31 -2.80 9.44
CA ALA A 82 -7.11 -2.62 8.65
C ALA A 82 -7.02 -3.73 7.58
N VAL A 83 -7.09 -3.33 6.31
CA VAL A 83 -7.03 -4.25 5.17
C VAL A 83 -5.57 -4.37 4.73
N CYS A 84 -4.97 -5.53 4.99
CA CYS A 84 -3.58 -5.89 4.66
C CYS A 84 -3.49 -6.99 3.59
N THR A 85 -4.55 -7.19 2.83
CA THR A 85 -4.56 -8.06 1.65
C THR A 85 -3.90 -7.35 0.46
N GLY A 86 -3.61 -8.09 -0.60
CA GLY A 86 -3.22 -7.46 -1.87
C GLY A 86 -4.29 -6.49 -2.37
N SER A 87 -3.85 -5.41 -3.04
CA SER A 87 -4.73 -4.32 -3.49
C SER A 87 -5.78 -4.78 -4.52
N ASN A 88 -5.54 -5.87 -5.22
CA ASN A 88 -6.49 -6.52 -6.12
C ASN A 88 -7.68 -7.17 -5.40
N ALA A 89 -7.57 -7.43 -4.09
CA ALA A 89 -8.65 -7.99 -3.29
C ALA A 89 -9.56 -6.92 -2.62
N HIS A 90 -9.26 -5.64 -2.73
CA HIS A 90 -9.95 -4.57 -1.99
C HIS A 90 -11.46 -4.55 -2.26
N ALA A 91 -11.89 -4.70 -3.51
CA ALA A 91 -13.33 -4.73 -3.86
C ALA A 91 -14.05 -5.90 -3.21
N GLU A 92 -13.44 -7.08 -3.20
CA GLU A 92 -14.02 -8.28 -2.58
C GLU A 92 -14.05 -8.17 -1.05
N VAL A 93 -12.99 -7.68 -0.44
CA VAL A 93 -12.97 -7.41 1.01
C VAL A 93 -14.09 -6.42 1.38
N ALA A 94 -14.23 -5.32 0.63
CA ALA A 94 -15.29 -4.34 0.85
C ALA A 94 -16.69 -4.94 0.70
N ARG A 95 -16.90 -5.82 -0.30
CA ARG A 95 -18.16 -6.56 -0.48
C ARG A 95 -18.51 -7.43 0.74
N LEU A 96 -17.53 -8.13 1.28
CA LEU A 96 -17.70 -8.98 2.46
C LEU A 96 -17.94 -8.15 3.74
N LEU A 97 -17.36 -6.96 3.83
CA LEU A 97 -17.53 -6.03 4.96
C LEU A 97 -18.87 -5.31 4.92
N ALA A 98 -19.40 -4.97 3.75
CA ALA A 98 -20.59 -4.12 3.59
C ALA A 98 -21.77 -4.45 4.53
N PRO A 99 -22.22 -5.71 4.69
CA PRO A 99 -23.35 -6.06 5.57
C PRO A 99 -23.00 -6.06 7.06
N ARG A 100 -21.73 -5.81 7.45
CA ARG A 100 -21.23 -5.92 8.82
C ARG A 100 -20.80 -4.59 9.42
N LEU A 101 -20.60 -3.60 8.57
CA LEU A 101 -20.11 -2.28 9.00
C LEU A 101 -21.15 -1.54 9.82
N ARG A 102 -20.67 -0.72 10.75
CA ARG A 102 -21.46 0.15 11.62
C ARG A 102 -20.91 1.57 11.57
N ASP A 103 -21.74 2.54 11.89
CA ASP A 103 -21.37 3.95 11.94
C ASP A 103 -20.13 4.19 12.82
N GLY A 104 -19.26 5.07 12.35
CA GLY A 104 -18.05 5.49 13.06
C GLY A 104 -16.85 4.57 12.92
N GLN A 105 -16.99 3.38 12.30
CA GLN A 105 -15.84 2.51 12.00
C GLN A 105 -14.94 3.15 10.93
N THR A 106 -13.66 2.80 10.99
CA THR A 106 -12.66 3.26 10.02
C THR A 106 -12.09 2.05 9.27
N ILE A 107 -12.13 2.06 7.94
CA ILE A 107 -11.44 1.10 7.08
C ILE A 107 -10.10 1.73 6.70
N LEU A 108 -9.00 1.09 7.07
CA LEU A 108 -7.65 1.49 6.74
C LEU A 108 -7.05 0.55 5.69
N LEU A 109 -6.81 1.04 4.49
CA LEU A 109 -6.06 0.30 3.46
C LEU A 109 -4.56 0.49 3.73
N VAL A 110 -3.90 -0.60 4.06
CA VAL A 110 -2.45 -0.60 4.30
C VAL A 110 -1.77 -0.83 2.96
N GLN A 111 -1.49 0.28 2.28
CA GLN A 111 -1.25 0.49 0.85
C GLN A 111 -2.53 0.36 0.02
N GLY A 112 -3.14 1.52 -0.28
CA GLY A 112 -4.33 1.57 -1.13
C GLY A 112 -4.05 1.19 -2.60
N GLY A 113 -2.81 1.37 -3.07
CA GLY A 113 -2.53 1.47 -4.50
C GLY A 113 -3.19 2.72 -5.09
N THR A 114 -3.17 2.90 -6.39
CA THR A 114 -3.85 4.05 -7.01
C THR A 114 -5.37 3.81 -7.05
N GLY A 115 -6.14 4.70 -6.41
CA GLY A 115 -7.59 4.64 -6.39
C GLY A 115 -8.21 3.58 -5.47
N GLY A 116 -7.44 3.01 -4.51
CA GLY A 116 -7.93 1.95 -3.62
C GLY A 116 -9.13 2.35 -2.79
N SER A 117 -9.11 3.54 -2.21
CA SER A 117 -10.23 4.06 -1.42
C SER A 117 -11.50 4.25 -2.26
N LEU A 118 -11.41 4.66 -3.53
CA LEU A 118 -12.56 4.71 -4.44
C LEU A 118 -13.12 3.32 -4.73
N VAL A 119 -12.25 2.35 -5.01
CA VAL A 119 -12.68 0.95 -5.24
C VAL A 119 -13.44 0.41 -4.03
N VAL A 120 -12.92 0.64 -2.82
CA VAL A 120 -13.58 0.21 -1.59
C VAL A 120 -14.91 0.93 -1.40
N ARG A 121 -14.94 2.27 -1.51
CA ARG A 121 -16.17 3.04 -1.35
C ARG A 121 -17.24 2.64 -2.38
N ASN A 122 -16.87 2.49 -3.64
CA ASN A 122 -17.77 2.02 -4.69
C ASN A 122 -18.32 0.61 -4.40
N ALA A 123 -17.48 -0.29 -3.90
CA ALA A 123 -17.92 -1.64 -3.54
C ALA A 123 -18.88 -1.62 -2.34
N LEU A 124 -18.63 -0.80 -1.33
CA LEU A 124 -19.53 -0.63 -0.18
C LEU A 124 -20.92 -0.13 -0.63
N VAL A 125 -20.95 0.92 -1.46
CA VAL A 125 -22.22 1.48 -1.99
C VAL A 125 -22.98 0.45 -2.82
N ARG A 126 -22.30 -0.23 -3.77
CA ARG A 126 -22.92 -1.26 -4.61
C ARG A 126 -23.47 -2.45 -3.82
N ASN A 127 -22.94 -2.72 -2.64
CA ASN A 127 -23.41 -3.80 -1.76
C ASN A 127 -24.32 -3.30 -0.62
N GLY A 128 -24.91 -2.10 -0.76
CA GLY A 128 -25.94 -1.59 0.13
C GLY A 128 -25.44 -1.23 1.54
N CYS A 129 -24.16 -0.90 1.71
CA CYS A 129 -23.65 -0.43 2.99
C CYS A 129 -24.26 0.95 3.31
N ALA A 130 -25.11 0.98 4.33
CA ALA A 130 -25.73 2.21 4.82
C ALA A 130 -24.93 2.89 5.95
N ALA A 131 -23.91 2.20 6.50
CA ALA A 131 -23.13 2.70 7.60
C ALA A 131 -22.25 3.89 7.18
N ASP A 132 -22.22 4.92 8.04
CA ASP A 132 -21.30 6.06 7.90
C ASP A 132 -19.91 5.66 8.40
N VAL A 133 -19.05 5.25 7.48
CA VAL A 133 -17.68 4.79 7.77
C VAL A 133 -16.64 5.67 7.12
N ASP A 134 -15.49 5.82 7.79
CA ASP A 134 -14.31 6.42 7.19
C ASP A 134 -13.59 5.38 6.33
N VAL A 135 -13.21 5.73 5.11
CA VAL A 135 -12.25 4.95 4.32
C VAL A 135 -10.96 5.76 4.24
N CYS A 136 -9.84 5.18 4.63
CA CYS A 136 -8.55 5.84 4.54
C CYS A 136 -7.47 4.90 3.99
N GLU A 137 -6.40 5.47 3.48
CA GLU A 137 -5.30 4.70 2.90
C GLU A 137 -3.94 5.31 3.23
N MET A 138 -2.94 4.45 3.35
CA MET A 138 -1.53 4.81 3.42
C MET A 138 -0.93 4.81 2.00
N ASP A 139 -0.08 5.78 1.70
CA ASP A 139 0.69 5.82 0.46
C ASP A 139 1.81 4.78 0.43
N ASN A 140 2.26 4.33 1.60
CA ASN A 140 3.38 3.42 1.75
C ASN A 140 3.20 2.52 2.99
N TYR A 141 3.88 1.38 3.00
CA TYR A 141 3.99 0.56 4.21
C TYR A 141 4.95 1.23 5.21
N PRO A 142 4.58 1.35 6.50
CA PRO A 142 5.31 2.22 7.45
C PRO A 142 6.70 1.72 7.89
N PHE A 143 7.04 0.46 7.61
CA PHE A 143 8.27 -0.16 8.09
C PHE A 143 8.97 -0.99 7.02
N SER A 144 10.30 -1.17 7.18
CA SER A 144 11.04 -2.29 6.59
C SER A 144 11.14 -3.40 7.63
N LEU A 145 11.03 -4.66 7.18
CA LEU A 145 10.76 -5.80 8.05
C LEU A 145 11.61 -7.02 7.67
N ALA A 146 11.94 -7.82 8.68
CA ALA A 146 12.29 -9.22 8.52
C ALA A 146 11.23 -10.10 9.20
N TRP A 147 10.88 -11.22 8.59
CA TRP A 147 9.87 -12.14 9.08
C TRP A 147 10.43 -13.56 9.20
N PRO A 148 11.19 -13.83 10.26
CA PRO A 148 11.84 -15.13 10.42
C PRO A 148 10.86 -16.29 10.61
N ARG A 149 9.65 -16.00 11.17
CA ARG A 149 8.55 -16.97 11.37
C ARG A 149 7.24 -16.23 11.68
N PRO A 150 6.05 -16.87 11.52
CA PRO A 150 4.76 -16.22 11.72
C PRO A 150 4.57 -15.57 13.09
N THR A 151 5.18 -16.12 14.14
CA THR A 151 5.08 -15.63 15.52
C THR A 151 6.24 -14.74 15.96
N SER A 152 7.12 -14.31 15.03
CA SER A 152 8.27 -13.45 15.34
C SER A 152 8.49 -12.45 14.23
N MET A 153 8.52 -11.18 14.56
CA MET A 153 8.66 -10.05 13.66
C MET A 153 9.83 -9.18 14.06
N SER A 154 10.73 -8.88 13.12
CA SER A 154 11.82 -7.94 13.32
C SER A 154 11.59 -6.66 12.51
N PHE A 155 11.52 -5.52 13.21
CA PHE A 155 11.40 -4.22 12.59
C PHE A 155 12.78 -3.62 12.40
N THR A 156 13.20 -3.43 11.15
CA THR A 156 14.56 -2.97 10.84
C THR A 156 14.63 -1.48 10.64
N ILE A 157 13.65 -0.88 9.98
CA ILE A 157 13.62 0.56 9.68
C ILE A 157 12.18 1.07 9.79
N ARG A 158 12.00 2.21 10.48
CA ARG A 158 10.79 3.02 10.37
C ARG A 158 10.97 3.99 9.21
N LYS A 159 9.98 4.04 8.33
CA LYS A 159 9.92 5.08 7.30
C LYS A 159 9.51 6.39 7.94
N GLU A 160 10.33 7.41 7.78
CA GLU A 160 10.15 8.69 8.48
C GLU A 160 9.06 9.56 7.84
N TRP A 161 8.68 9.26 6.59
CA TRP A 161 7.60 9.95 5.89
C TRP A 161 6.54 8.95 5.46
N LEU A 162 5.35 9.12 6.01
CA LEU A 162 4.15 8.31 5.75
C LEU A 162 2.97 9.24 5.56
N GLN A 163 2.28 9.13 4.44
CA GLN A 163 1.11 9.93 4.11
C GLN A 163 -0.15 9.10 4.29
N ILE A 164 -1.15 9.66 4.97
CA ILE A 164 -2.46 9.03 5.13
C ILE A 164 -3.53 10.00 4.67
N ALA A 165 -4.38 9.55 3.74
CA ALA A 165 -5.56 10.30 3.31
C ALA A 165 -6.84 9.57 3.68
N ALA A 166 -7.91 10.34 3.90
CA ALA A 166 -9.26 9.82 4.11
C ALA A 166 -10.17 10.15 2.92
N LEU A 167 -11.20 9.36 2.76
CA LEU A 167 -12.30 9.58 1.83
C LEU A 167 -13.64 9.54 2.59
N PRO A 168 -14.32 10.67 2.79
CA PRO A 168 -14.02 12.02 2.27
C PRO A 168 -12.77 12.65 2.93
N ALA A 169 -12.07 13.51 2.18
CA ALA A 169 -10.83 14.16 2.62
C ALA A 169 -11.01 15.00 3.92
N ALA A 170 -12.17 15.60 4.11
CA ALA A 170 -12.51 16.37 5.32
C ALA A 170 -12.38 15.59 6.63
N ARG A 171 -12.42 14.26 6.58
CA ARG A 171 -12.26 13.36 7.75
C ARG A 171 -10.79 13.06 8.09
N GLY A 172 -9.83 13.54 7.29
CA GLY A 172 -8.42 13.23 7.43
C GLY A 172 -7.85 13.45 8.83
N LEU A 173 -8.11 14.60 9.45
CA LEU A 173 -7.62 14.91 10.81
C LEU A 173 -8.21 13.97 11.88
N ALA A 174 -9.49 13.63 11.76
CA ALA A 174 -10.16 12.71 12.70
C ALA A 174 -9.57 11.28 12.56
N VAL A 175 -9.34 10.83 11.34
CA VAL A 175 -8.67 9.53 11.08
C VAL A 175 -7.24 9.53 11.62
N MET A 176 -6.48 10.60 11.38
CA MET A 176 -5.12 10.74 11.91
C MET A 176 -5.08 10.66 13.45
N ALA A 177 -6.05 11.26 14.12
CA ALA A 177 -6.14 11.19 15.58
C ALA A 177 -6.32 9.73 16.08
N LYS A 178 -7.10 8.91 15.35
CA LYS A 178 -7.29 7.47 15.65
C LYS A 178 -6.02 6.64 15.45
N LEU A 179 -5.09 7.06 14.56
CA LEU A 179 -3.91 6.31 14.15
C LEU A 179 -2.60 6.82 14.77
N ARG A 180 -2.61 7.99 15.42
CA ARG A 180 -1.42 8.70 15.90
C ARG A 180 -0.54 7.88 16.84
N ALA A 181 -1.13 7.06 17.70
CA ALA A 181 -0.37 6.25 18.65
C ALA A 181 0.48 5.19 17.95
N ALA A 182 -0.02 4.61 16.85
CA ALA A 182 0.70 3.60 16.07
C ALA A 182 1.68 4.21 15.07
N PHE A 183 1.33 5.37 14.49
CA PHE A 183 2.10 6.01 13.42
C PHE A 183 2.36 7.48 13.73
N PRO A 184 3.24 7.79 14.71
CA PRO A 184 3.54 9.16 15.11
C PRO A 184 4.20 9.99 13.99
N GLN A 185 4.90 9.33 13.04
CA GLN A 185 5.53 9.93 11.86
C GLN A 185 4.54 10.24 10.72
N ALA A 186 3.30 9.74 10.81
CA ALA A 186 2.33 9.94 9.73
C ALA A 186 1.83 11.38 9.69
N VAL A 187 1.62 11.88 8.48
CA VAL A 187 1.02 13.19 8.19
C VAL A 187 -0.22 13.01 7.33
N ALA A 188 -1.20 13.91 7.53
CA ALA A 188 -2.40 13.91 6.72
C ALA A 188 -2.09 14.39 5.31
N ALA A 189 -2.39 13.57 4.31
CA ALA A 189 -2.37 13.98 2.91
C ALA A 189 -3.65 14.74 2.54
N PRO A 190 -3.61 15.59 1.51
CA PRO A 190 -4.78 16.40 1.12
C PRO A 190 -6.00 15.57 0.74
N ASN A 191 -5.81 14.49 0.00
CA ASN A 191 -6.86 13.57 -0.47
C ASN A 191 -6.28 12.24 -0.93
N THR A 192 -7.14 11.29 -1.31
CA THR A 192 -6.72 9.95 -1.75
C THR A 192 -6.14 9.89 -3.16
N LEU A 193 -6.27 10.94 -3.96
CA LEU A 193 -5.54 11.08 -5.22
C LEU A 193 -4.05 11.30 -4.95
N TYR A 194 -3.73 12.13 -3.93
CA TYR A 194 -2.35 12.35 -3.49
C TYR A 194 -1.71 11.01 -3.05
N THR A 195 -2.30 10.29 -2.11
CA THR A 195 -1.73 9.03 -1.59
C THR A 195 -1.64 7.96 -2.65
N GLY A 196 -2.66 7.83 -3.51
CA GLY A 196 -2.68 6.85 -4.60
C GLY A 196 -1.58 7.08 -5.63
N LEU A 197 -1.37 8.33 -6.07
CA LEU A 197 -0.31 8.66 -7.01
C LEU A 197 1.07 8.76 -6.33
N ASN A 198 1.14 8.99 -5.01
CA ASN A 198 2.40 8.99 -4.25
C ASN A 198 2.87 7.58 -3.85
N ASN A 199 2.07 6.55 -4.09
CA ASN A 199 2.49 5.17 -3.89
C ASN A 199 3.60 4.80 -4.88
N ALA A 200 4.84 4.78 -4.38
CA ALA A 200 6.02 4.55 -5.21
C ALA A 200 6.21 3.08 -5.64
N ASN A 201 5.48 2.11 -5.05
CA ASN A 201 5.68 0.69 -5.33
C ASN A 201 5.48 0.35 -6.80
N GLY A 202 4.39 0.84 -7.42
CA GLY A 202 4.10 0.57 -8.83
C GLY A 202 5.23 1.01 -9.75
N ILE A 203 5.81 2.19 -9.51
CA ILE A 203 6.90 2.70 -10.35
C ILE A 203 8.25 2.05 -10.02
N LEU A 204 8.56 1.85 -8.73
CA LEU A 204 9.82 1.24 -8.30
C LEU A 204 9.91 -0.24 -8.71
N HIS A 205 8.89 -1.03 -8.35
CA HIS A 205 8.99 -2.46 -8.53
C HIS A 205 8.89 -2.86 -10.00
N VAL A 206 7.91 -2.32 -10.74
CA VAL A 206 7.65 -2.74 -12.12
C VAL A 206 8.79 -2.31 -13.05
N ALA A 207 9.29 -1.07 -12.93
CA ALA A 207 10.43 -0.62 -13.71
C ALA A 207 11.65 -1.53 -13.51
N ASN A 208 11.93 -1.95 -12.26
CA ASN A 208 13.03 -2.86 -11.98
C ASN A 208 12.78 -4.29 -12.50
N MET A 209 11.60 -4.86 -12.25
CA MET A 209 11.26 -6.24 -12.69
C MET A 209 11.37 -6.38 -14.20
N VAL A 210 10.78 -5.46 -14.95
CA VAL A 210 10.77 -5.50 -16.43
C VAL A 210 12.17 -5.25 -16.99
N SER A 211 12.92 -4.28 -16.43
CA SER A 211 14.29 -3.99 -16.89
C SER A 211 15.28 -5.14 -16.63
N ASN A 212 14.97 -6.06 -15.74
CA ASN A 212 15.87 -7.16 -15.35
C ASN A 212 15.28 -8.55 -15.61
N VAL A 213 14.23 -8.68 -16.41
CA VAL A 213 13.54 -9.96 -16.62
C VAL A 213 14.48 -11.08 -17.08
N GLY A 214 15.36 -10.81 -18.04
CA GLY A 214 16.31 -11.82 -18.53
C GLY A 214 17.25 -12.33 -17.42
N ARG A 215 17.71 -11.45 -16.53
CA ARG A 215 18.51 -11.84 -15.37
C ARG A 215 17.68 -12.61 -14.34
N LEU A 216 16.46 -12.14 -14.07
CA LEU A 216 15.55 -12.79 -13.15
C LEU A 216 15.26 -14.24 -13.57
N GLU A 217 14.99 -14.48 -14.85
CA GLU A 217 14.69 -15.83 -15.36
C GLU A 217 15.92 -16.74 -15.45
N SER A 218 17.12 -16.17 -15.66
CA SER A 218 18.35 -16.96 -15.78
C SER A 218 19.01 -17.29 -14.44
N VAL A 219 18.92 -16.42 -13.41
CA VAL A 219 19.55 -16.62 -12.08
C VAL A 219 18.53 -16.73 -10.93
N GLY A 220 17.24 -16.55 -11.19
CA GLY A 220 16.20 -16.59 -10.16
C GLY A 220 16.43 -15.53 -9.07
N ASN A 221 16.26 -15.92 -7.81
CA ASN A 221 16.45 -15.04 -6.65
C ASN A 221 17.93 -14.89 -6.23
N GLY A 222 18.86 -15.29 -7.08
CA GLY A 222 20.30 -15.26 -6.80
C GLY A 222 20.95 -13.88 -6.86
N HIS A 223 20.18 -12.78 -7.05
CA HIS A 223 20.70 -11.43 -7.03
C HIS A 223 19.86 -10.50 -6.14
N ARG A 224 20.46 -9.38 -5.74
CA ARG A 224 19.79 -8.40 -4.85
C ARG A 224 18.96 -7.42 -5.65
N PHE A 225 17.67 -7.33 -5.34
CA PHE A 225 16.70 -6.57 -6.12
C PHE A 225 17.09 -5.11 -6.35
N TYR A 226 17.36 -4.37 -5.29
CA TYR A 226 17.69 -2.95 -5.40
C TYR A 226 19.16 -2.72 -5.73
N ALA A 227 20.08 -3.49 -5.11
CA ALA A 227 21.50 -3.27 -5.24
C ALA A 227 22.04 -3.58 -6.65
N GLU A 228 21.46 -4.55 -7.33
CA GLU A 228 21.94 -5.02 -8.63
C GLU A 228 20.95 -4.77 -9.77
N GLY A 229 19.66 -4.50 -9.44
CA GLY A 229 18.64 -4.24 -10.43
C GLY A 229 18.59 -2.79 -10.92
N TYR A 230 18.96 -1.82 -10.11
CA TYR A 230 18.97 -0.41 -10.50
C TYR A 230 20.27 0.01 -11.20
N THR A 231 20.49 -0.55 -12.39
CA THR A 231 21.53 -0.11 -13.33
C THR A 231 21.22 1.30 -13.88
N PRO A 232 22.19 2.00 -14.50
CA PRO A 232 21.91 3.33 -15.11
C PRO A 232 20.70 3.36 -16.03
N SER A 233 20.51 2.32 -16.87
CA SER A 233 19.36 2.23 -17.78
C SER A 233 18.05 1.96 -17.02
N ALA A 234 18.05 1.14 -15.99
CA ALA A 234 16.86 0.91 -15.16
C ALA A 234 16.47 2.17 -14.37
N ILE A 235 17.45 2.95 -13.88
CA ILE A 235 17.22 4.26 -13.27
C ILE A 235 16.60 5.24 -14.28
N ALA A 236 17.07 5.25 -15.52
CA ALA A 236 16.50 6.11 -16.59
C ALA A 236 15.03 5.74 -16.85
N VAL A 237 14.68 4.45 -16.94
CA VAL A 237 13.27 4.01 -17.06
C VAL A 237 12.45 4.51 -15.88
N LEU A 238 12.93 4.32 -14.66
CA LEU A 238 12.25 4.79 -13.44
C LEU A 238 12.02 6.31 -13.46
N GLN A 239 12.99 7.10 -13.92
CA GLN A 239 12.87 8.55 -14.02
C GLN A 239 11.79 8.96 -15.01
N HIS A 240 11.67 8.28 -16.17
CA HIS A 240 10.63 8.55 -17.15
C HIS A 240 9.23 8.18 -16.62
N VAL A 241 9.07 7.00 -16.00
CA VAL A 241 7.82 6.61 -15.35
C VAL A 241 7.42 7.63 -14.26
N CYS A 242 8.40 8.09 -13.47
CA CYS A 242 8.16 9.12 -12.47
C CYS A 242 7.75 10.46 -13.09
N ALA A 243 8.37 10.87 -14.20
CA ALA A 243 8.00 12.11 -14.90
C ALA A 243 6.55 12.08 -15.44
N GLU A 244 6.12 10.94 -16.00
CA GLU A 244 4.73 10.73 -16.44
C GLU A 244 3.77 10.78 -15.25
N ARG A 245 4.05 10.06 -14.15
CA ARG A 245 3.28 10.14 -12.90
C ARG A 245 3.11 11.58 -12.41
N LEU A 246 4.19 12.36 -12.40
CA LEU A 246 4.16 13.75 -11.95
C LEU A 246 3.36 14.65 -12.91
N ALA A 247 3.39 14.37 -14.21
CA ALA A 247 2.58 15.08 -15.20
C ALA A 247 1.09 14.82 -14.99
N VAL A 248 0.70 13.56 -14.79
CA VAL A 248 -0.68 13.15 -14.44
C VAL A 248 -1.14 13.83 -13.16
N ALA A 249 -0.33 13.79 -12.09
CA ALA A 249 -0.65 14.41 -10.83
C ALA A 249 -0.90 15.93 -10.98
N ARG A 250 -0.02 16.65 -11.69
CA ARG A 250 -0.16 18.09 -11.94
C ARG A 250 -1.42 18.42 -12.72
N ALA A 251 -1.74 17.65 -13.76
CA ALA A 251 -2.95 17.85 -14.55
C ALA A 251 -4.22 17.63 -13.72
N LEU A 252 -4.15 16.77 -12.70
CA LEU A 252 -5.20 16.52 -11.73
C LEU A 252 -5.09 17.42 -10.48
N GLY A 253 -4.31 18.51 -10.51
CA GLY A 253 -4.24 19.50 -9.44
C GLY A 253 -3.47 19.05 -8.19
N VAL A 254 -2.65 17.99 -8.28
CA VAL A 254 -1.86 17.47 -7.17
C VAL A 254 -0.38 17.69 -7.40
N THR A 255 0.32 18.24 -6.41
CA THR A 255 1.77 18.38 -6.43
C THR A 255 2.41 17.25 -5.61
N LEU A 256 3.23 16.44 -6.27
CA LEU A 256 3.93 15.31 -5.66
C LEU A 256 5.44 15.50 -5.71
N PRO A 257 6.20 14.89 -4.78
CA PRO A 257 7.65 14.80 -4.90
C PRO A 257 8.04 13.86 -6.04
N GLY A 258 9.19 14.12 -6.65
CA GLY A 258 9.86 13.17 -7.52
C GLY A 258 10.31 11.93 -6.72
N ILE A 259 10.72 10.87 -7.46
CA ILE A 259 11.13 9.63 -6.76
C ILE A 259 12.40 9.82 -5.92
N HIS A 260 13.27 10.71 -6.30
CA HIS A 260 14.48 11.03 -5.53
C HIS A 260 14.11 11.68 -4.20
N GLU A 261 13.31 12.75 -4.23
CA GLU A 261 12.83 13.45 -3.03
C GLU A 261 12.02 12.50 -2.14
N TRP A 262 11.18 11.65 -2.74
CA TRP A 262 10.40 10.66 -2.01
C TRP A 262 11.30 9.69 -1.23
N LEU A 263 12.39 9.19 -1.83
CA LEU A 263 13.37 8.32 -1.17
C LEU A 263 14.08 9.04 -0.02
N LEU A 264 14.52 10.30 -0.25
CA LEU A 264 15.19 11.11 0.77
C LEU A 264 14.28 11.35 1.98
N GLU A 265 13.01 11.74 1.76
CA GLU A 265 12.05 11.99 2.82
C GLU A 265 11.70 10.70 3.58
N THR A 266 11.54 9.59 2.86
CA THR A 266 11.13 8.30 3.44
C THR A 266 12.21 7.68 4.32
N TYR A 267 13.47 7.75 3.90
CA TYR A 267 14.56 7.03 4.58
C TYR A 267 15.54 7.91 5.31
N ARG A 268 15.51 9.24 5.09
CA ARG A 268 16.49 10.19 5.60
C ARG A 268 17.94 9.78 5.32
N LEU A 269 18.13 9.05 4.25
CA LEU A 269 19.40 8.52 3.76
C LEU A 269 19.44 8.65 2.24
N GLY A 270 20.44 9.34 1.71
CA GLY A 270 20.57 9.50 0.26
C GLY A 270 21.78 10.33 -0.13
N GLY A 271 21.90 10.62 -1.42
CA GLY A 271 22.95 11.43 -2.05
C GLY A 271 22.34 12.57 -2.88
N ASP A 272 23.21 13.29 -3.61
CA ASP A 272 22.79 14.43 -4.44
C ASP A 272 22.06 13.99 -5.71
N THR A 273 22.25 12.75 -6.13
CA THR A 273 21.61 12.15 -7.29
C THR A 273 20.79 10.92 -6.92
N LEU A 274 19.83 10.54 -7.76
CA LEU A 274 19.04 9.31 -7.59
C LEU A 274 19.94 8.05 -7.57
N ALA A 275 21.00 8.03 -8.40
CA ALA A 275 21.95 6.91 -8.43
C ALA A 275 22.74 6.79 -7.11
N GLU A 276 23.25 7.91 -6.59
CA GLU A 276 23.93 7.96 -5.29
C GLU A 276 22.97 7.57 -4.15
N THR A 277 21.72 8.00 -4.22
CA THR A 277 20.71 7.64 -3.23
C THR A 277 20.46 6.13 -3.24
N PHE A 278 20.27 5.50 -4.40
CA PHE A 278 20.16 4.04 -4.47
C PHE A 278 21.42 3.36 -3.97
N HIS A 279 22.61 3.87 -4.30
CA HIS A 279 23.87 3.33 -3.79
C HIS A 279 23.90 3.35 -2.25
N ARG A 280 23.57 4.48 -1.62
CA ARG A 280 23.55 4.58 -0.14
C ARG A 280 22.46 3.70 0.49
N LEU A 281 21.24 3.66 -0.08
CA LEU A 281 20.15 2.80 0.41
C LEU A 281 20.50 1.30 0.32
N THR A 282 21.42 0.93 -0.55
CA THR A 282 21.80 -0.47 -0.78
C THR A 282 23.12 -0.88 -0.16
N PHE A 283 24.07 0.04 0.03
CA PHE A 283 25.44 -0.30 0.48
C PHE A 283 25.85 0.34 1.81
N ALA A 284 25.13 1.37 2.30
CA ALA A 284 25.39 1.88 3.64
C ALA A 284 25.04 0.85 4.72
N PRO A 285 25.75 0.81 5.85
CA PRO A 285 25.48 -0.16 6.93
C PRO A 285 24.04 -0.14 7.46
N THR A 286 23.35 1.00 7.35
CA THR A 286 21.94 1.20 7.73
C THR A 286 20.99 1.22 6.55
N GLY A 287 21.46 0.87 5.36
CA GLY A 287 20.66 0.91 4.14
C GLY A 287 19.53 -0.12 4.17
N PRO A 288 18.28 0.29 3.89
CA PRO A 288 17.10 -0.59 3.96
C PRO A 288 17.07 -1.68 2.91
N TYR A 289 17.85 -1.53 1.84
CA TYR A 289 17.75 -2.38 0.65
C TYR A 289 18.93 -3.33 0.46
N GLN A 290 19.85 -3.44 1.46
CA GLN A 290 21.08 -4.24 1.34
C GLN A 290 20.83 -5.69 0.91
N TRP A 291 19.84 -6.31 1.53
CA TRP A 291 19.62 -7.75 1.44
C TRP A 291 18.26 -8.13 0.85
N THR A 292 17.58 -7.19 0.21
CA THR A 292 16.30 -7.50 -0.44
C THR A 292 16.56 -8.44 -1.63
N PRO A 293 16.14 -9.72 -1.55
CA PRO A 293 16.33 -10.67 -2.65
C PRO A 293 15.43 -10.26 -3.82
N THR A 294 15.85 -10.60 -5.02
CA THR A 294 14.98 -10.50 -6.19
C THR A 294 13.87 -11.55 -6.09
N PRO A 295 12.62 -11.21 -6.45
CA PRO A 295 11.57 -12.21 -6.62
C PRO A 295 12.00 -13.32 -7.59
N GLY A 296 11.60 -14.55 -7.32
CA GLY A 296 12.00 -15.71 -8.13
C GLY A 296 11.30 -15.80 -9.49
N SER A 297 10.31 -14.95 -9.77
CA SER A 297 9.57 -14.96 -11.04
C SER A 297 8.81 -13.65 -11.26
N MET A 298 8.44 -13.38 -12.53
CA MET A 298 7.55 -12.28 -12.90
C MET A 298 6.13 -12.40 -12.32
N SER A 299 5.71 -13.60 -11.88
CA SER A 299 4.41 -13.80 -11.20
C SER A 299 4.37 -13.27 -9.77
N HIS A 300 5.44 -12.64 -9.29
CA HIS A 300 5.48 -11.99 -7.98
C HIS A 300 4.53 -10.77 -7.92
N LYS A 301 4.08 -10.43 -6.72
CA LYS A 301 3.17 -9.28 -6.49
C LYS A 301 3.72 -7.93 -7.00
N TYR A 302 5.03 -7.78 -7.14
CA TYR A 302 5.66 -6.59 -7.75
C TYR A 302 5.25 -6.36 -9.20
N VAL A 303 4.63 -7.35 -9.83
CA VAL A 303 4.03 -7.25 -11.17
C VAL A 303 2.53 -7.48 -11.08
N THR A 304 2.10 -8.62 -10.49
CA THR A 304 0.69 -9.05 -10.51
C THR A 304 -0.24 -8.22 -9.63
N GLU A 305 0.29 -7.35 -8.78
CA GLU A 305 -0.45 -6.36 -7.99
C GLU A 305 -0.13 -4.94 -8.45
N ASP A 306 1.17 -4.59 -8.60
CA ASP A 306 1.58 -3.21 -8.85
C ASP A 306 1.25 -2.74 -10.27
N VAL A 307 1.20 -3.64 -11.26
CA VAL A 307 0.73 -3.26 -12.61
C VAL A 307 -0.77 -2.96 -12.61
N PRO A 308 -1.68 -3.89 -12.23
CA PRO A 308 -3.12 -3.65 -12.32
C PRO A 308 -3.66 -2.65 -11.28
N CYS A 309 -3.00 -2.46 -10.13
CA CYS A 309 -3.47 -1.56 -9.07
C CYS A 309 -2.62 -0.29 -8.90
N GLY A 310 -1.53 -0.17 -9.66
CA GLY A 310 -0.63 0.99 -9.66
C GLY A 310 -0.53 1.63 -11.03
N LEU A 311 0.10 0.95 -12.02
CA LEU A 311 0.37 1.54 -13.33
C LEU A 311 -0.89 1.71 -14.18
N VAL A 312 -1.77 0.71 -14.25
CA VAL A 312 -3.02 0.79 -15.03
C VAL A 312 -3.88 1.99 -14.59
N PRO A 313 -4.19 2.19 -13.29
CA PRO A 313 -4.95 3.38 -12.90
C PRO A 313 -4.17 4.69 -13.09
N MET A 314 -2.83 4.71 -13.04
CA MET A 314 -2.05 5.92 -13.37
C MET A 314 -2.21 6.28 -14.85
N SER A 315 -2.11 5.31 -15.77
CA SER A 315 -2.35 5.49 -17.20
C SER A 315 -3.78 5.96 -17.46
N ALA A 316 -4.77 5.29 -16.89
CA ALA A 316 -6.19 5.64 -17.04
C ALA A 316 -6.50 7.07 -16.53
N LEU A 317 -5.89 7.50 -15.43
CA LEU A 317 -6.00 8.88 -14.93
C LEU A 317 -5.29 9.87 -15.85
N GLY A 318 -4.19 9.45 -16.50
CA GLY A 318 -3.52 10.20 -17.57
C GLY A 318 -4.45 10.47 -18.74
N ASP A 319 -5.12 9.44 -19.25
CA ASP A 319 -6.12 9.57 -20.32
C ASP A 319 -7.24 10.54 -19.96
N ALA A 320 -7.80 10.42 -18.74
CA ALA A 320 -8.84 11.32 -18.23
C ALA A 320 -8.38 12.78 -18.09
N ALA A 321 -7.07 13.00 -17.89
CA ALA A 321 -6.46 14.32 -17.76
C ALA A 321 -5.82 14.84 -19.05
N GLY A 322 -5.87 14.08 -20.16
CA GLY A 322 -5.24 14.43 -21.44
C GLY A 322 -3.70 14.39 -21.39
N VAL A 323 -3.12 13.55 -20.55
CA VAL A 323 -1.68 13.38 -20.37
C VAL A 323 -1.25 12.02 -20.88
N ALA A 324 -0.38 11.98 -21.90
CA ALA A 324 0.18 10.74 -22.42
C ALA A 324 1.16 10.10 -21.43
N THR A 325 1.11 8.75 -21.31
CA THR A 325 1.92 7.94 -20.39
C THR A 325 2.64 6.79 -21.13
N PRO A 326 3.41 7.07 -22.22
CA PRO A 326 3.92 6.03 -23.11
C PRO A 326 4.88 5.04 -22.44
N VAL A 327 5.64 5.44 -21.41
CA VAL A 327 6.55 4.53 -20.70
C VAL A 327 5.77 3.66 -19.72
N ILE A 328 4.80 4.22 -19.01
CA ILE A 328 3.88 3.45 -18.16
C ILE A 328 3.12 2.43 -19.00
N ASP A 329 2.56 2.84 -20.15
CA ASP A 329 1.82 1.96 -21.07
C ASP A 329 2.71 0.85 -21.62
N GLY A 330 3.97 1.18 -21.95
CA GLY A 330 4.98 0.21 -22.38
C GLY A 330 5.26 -0.86 -21.31
N LEU A 331 5.37 -0.45 -20.03
CA LEU A 331 5.57 -1.39 -18.91
C LEU A 331 4.33 -2.27 -18.69
N ILE A 332 3.12 -1.73 -18.83
CA ILE A 332 1.88 -2.51 -18.75
C ILE A 332 1.82 -3.55 -19.88
N ALA A 333 2.10 -3.14 -21.11
CA ALA A 333 2.09 -4.01 -22.28
C ALA A 333 3.14 -5.14 -22.18
N LEU A 334 4.38 -4.81 -21.80
CA LEU A 334 5.44 -5.80 -21.61
C LEU A 334 5.11 -6.79 -20.51
N SER A 335 4.63 -6.30 -19.36
CA SER A 335 4.21 -7.17 -18.23
C SER A 335 3.07 -8.10 -18.64
N SER A 336 2.11 -7.60 -19.42
CA SER A 336 1.00 -8.38 -19.96
C SER A 336 1.48 -9.48 -20.89
N ALA A 337 2.37 -9.15 -21.83
CA ALA A 337 2.94 -10.12 -22.78
C ALA A 337 3.76 -11.21 -22.07
N MET A 338 4.60 -10.82 -21.09
CA MET A 338 5.45 -11.76 -20.34
C MET A 338 4.64 -12.76 -19.50
N LEU A 339 3.48 -12.38 -19.02
CA LEU A 339 2.65 -13.23 -18.16
C LEU A 339 1.43 -13.84 -18.87
N GLY A 340 1.22 -13.53 -20.14
CA GLY A 340 0.03 -13.99 -20.89
C GLY A 340 -1.29 -13.50 -20.28
N ARG A 341 -1.30 -12.27 -19.70
CA ARG A 341 -2.44 -11.63 -19.05
C ARG A 341 -2.77 -10.31 -19.74
N ASP A 342 -4.00 -9.85 -19.60
CA ASP A 342 -4.42 -8.53 -20.05
C ASP A 342 -4.56 -7.59 -18.84
N PHE A 343 -3.44 -7.06 -18.37
CA PHE A 343 -3.45 -6.17 -17.21
C PHE A 343 -4.21 -4.87 -17.43
N ALA A 344 -4.26 -4.36 -18.66
CA ALA A 344 -5.04 -3.17 -18.98
C ALA A 344 -6.54 -3.40 -18.71
N ARG A 345 -7.06 -4.59 -19.05
CA ARG A 345 -8.45 -4.97 -18.79
C ARG A 345 -8.70 -5.43 -17.36
N GLU A 346 -7.76 -6.15 -16.75
CA GLU A 346 -7.87 -6.69 -15.39
C GLU A 346 -7.66 -5.62 -14.31
N GLY A 347 -6.96 -4.54 -14.64
CA GLY A 347 -6.57 -3.50 -13.72
C GLY A 347 -7.69 -2.50 -13.40
N ARG A 348 -7.37 -1.53 -12.56
CA ARG A 348 -8.27 -0.46 -12.14
C ARG A 348 -8.43 0.59 -13.24
N SER A 349 -9.26 0.29 -14.26
CA SER A 349 -9.65 1.25 -15.29
C SER A 349 -10.54 2.38 -14.70
N LEU A 350 -10.86 3.40 -15.50
CA LEU A 350 -11.80 4.46 -15.11
C LEU A 350 -13.18 3.89 -14.74
N GLU A 351 -13.64 2.81 -15.41
CA GLU A 351 -14.89 2.12 -15.08
C GLU A 351 -14.81 1.48 -13.68
N HIS A 352 -13.72 0.78 -13.38
CA HIS A 352 -13.52 0.16 -12.06
C HIS A 352 -13.46 1.20 -10.94
N LEU A 353 -12.92 2.40 -11.24
CA LEU A 353 -12.87 3.52 -10.32
C LEU A 353 -14.21 4.29 -10.23
N GLY A 354 -15.18 4.03 -11.13
CA GLY A 354 -16.42 4.79 -11.24
C GLY A 354 -16.22 6.19 -11.84
N LEU A 355 -15.18 6.36 -12.67
CA LEU A 355 -14.75 7.63 -13.23
C LEU A 355 -14.95 7.74 -14.76
N ALA A 356 -15.45 6.70 -15.42
CA ALA A 356 -15.67 6.69 -16.86
C ALA A 356 -16.55 7.87 -17.30
N GLY A 357 -16.12 8.60 -18.33
CA GLY A 357 -16.83 9.77 -18.87
C GLY A 357 -16.84 11.01 -17.96
N ARG A 358 -16.11 11.01 -16.85
CA ARG A 358 -16.01 12.15 -15.94
C ARG A 358 -15.01 13.17 -16.45
N THR A 359 -15.31 14.43 -16.26
CA THR A 359 -14.36 15.54 -16.47
C THR A 359 -13.26 15.53 -15.43
N THR A 360 -12.11 16.16 -15.71
CA THR A 360 -10.98 16.29 -14.77
C THR A 360 -11.43 16.82 -13.39
N GLY A 361 -12.32 17.83 -13.35
CA GLY A 361 -12.84 18.36 -12.10
C GLY A 361 -13.74 17.38 -11.33
N GLU A 362 -14.48 16.50 -12.02
CA GLU A 362 -15.26 15.44 -11.39
C GLU A 362 -14.36 14.31 -10.86
N VAL A 363 -13.28 14.00 -11.59
CA VAL A 363 -12.24 13.05 -11.11
C VAL A 363 -11.64 13.56 -9.80
N GLN A 364 -11.19 14.82 -9.75
CA GLN A 364 -10.65 15.44 -8.53
C GLN A 364 -11.65 15.35 -7.37
N ARG A 365 -12.91 15.75 -7.59
CA ARG A 365 -13.96 15.68 -6.57
C ARG A 365 -14.23 14.26 -6.07
N ALA A 366 -14.16 13.25 -6.93
CA ALA A 366 -14.37 11.86 -6.54
C ALA A 366 -13.30 11.39 -5.54
N PHE A 367 -12.04 11.80 -5.72
CA PHE A 367 -10.96 11.50 -4.78
C PHE A 367 -10.98 12.34 -3.51
N GLU A 368 -11.71 13.45 -3.51
CA GLU A 368 -11.87 14.34 -2.35
C GLU A 368 -13.12 13.98 -1.52
N LEU A 369 -14.25 13.74 -2.19
CA LEU A 369 -15.55 13.58 -1.53
C LEU A 369 -16.05 12.12 -1.53
N GLY A 370 -15.53 11.27 -2.39
CA GLY A 370 -16.08 9.96 -2.69
C GLY A 370 -17.05 9.99 -3.88
N PRO A 371 -17.58 8.80 -4.28
CA PRO A 371 -18.53 8.71 -5.39
C PRO A 371 -19.79 9.52 -5.05
N THR A 372 -20.25 10.33 -5.99
CA THR A 372 -21.61 10.89 -5.96
C THR A 372 -22.60 9.78 -6.32
N ALA A 373 -23.64 9.67 -5.54
CA ALA A 373 -24.75 8.74 -5.78
C ALA A 373 -25.37 8.95 -7.17
#